data_3a5bea7b9c5687ea9971f0dcf270fab5
#
_entry.id   3a5bea7b9c5687ea9971f0dcf270fab5
#
_cell.length_a   1.000
_cell.length_b   1.000
_cell.length_c   1.000
_cell.angle_alpha   90.00
_cell.angle_beta   90.00
_cell.angle_gamma   90.00
#
_symmetry.space_group_name_H-M   'P 1'
#
loop_
_entity.id
_entity.type
_entity.pdbx_description
1 polymer ?
#
loop_
_entity_poly.entity_id
_entity_poly.type
_entity_poly.pdbx_seq_one_letter_code
_entity_poly.pdbx_strand_id
1 'polypeptide(L)'
;MKNILKQIVTPYIDAQNLITLLGGYSKPRECILRMIKNEELIRLKNGFYLITDNIRQGSNTIIPYEQIANMPYGPSYISLEWALSFYGMIPERIYSITSMTLGRNKSYQTQIGDFVYYSISSDCYSIGVTQMKTSDYVGGFLMATPEKALADLVFKTCKG
;
A
#
# COMPACT_ATOMS: atom_id res chain seq x y z
N MET A 1 -11.36 5.96 22.53
CA MET A 1 -10.78 6.11 21.19
C MET A 1 -10.85 4.80 20.38
N LYS A 2 -10.54 3.65 20.97
CA LYS A 2 -10.71 2.33 20.29
C LYS A 2 -12.11 2.10 19.69
N ASN A 3 -13.17 2.65 20.29
CA ASN A 3 -14.53 2.49 19.78
C ASN A 3 -14.79 3.23 18.45
N ILE A 4 -14.10 4.34 18.18
CA ILE A 4 -14.27 5.11 16.94
C ILE A 4 -13.65 4.34 15.77
N LEU A 5 -12.44 3.77 15.96
CA LEU A 5 -11.77 2.99 14.93
C LEU A 5 -12.54 1.70 14.57
N LYS A 6 -13.26 1.11 15.52
CA LYS A 6 -14.09 -0.09 15.29
C LYS A 6 -15.32 0.17 14.40
N GLN A 7 -15.73 1.40 14.25
CA GLN A 7 -16.85 1.78 13.38
C GLN A 7 -16.43 1.88 11.90
N ILE A 8 -15.13 1.89 11.65
CA ILE A 8 -14.57 2.02 10.31
C ILE A 8 -14.49 0.63 9.68
N VAL A 9 -15.25 0.43 8.61
CA VAL A 9 -15.30 -0.85 7.89
C VAL A 9 -14.03 -1.09 7.08
N THR A 10 -13.42 -0.01 6.56
CA THR A 10 -12.18 -0.10 5.79
C THR A 10 -10.97 -0.20 6.71
N PRO A 11 -9.94 -0.98 6.36
CA PRO A 11 -8.75 -1.13 7.18
C PRO A 11 -7.81 0.10 7.12
N TYR A 12 -8.15 1.10 6.36
CA TYR A 12 -7.40 2.34 6.17
C TYR A 12 -8.32 3.55 6.23
N ILE A 13 -7.76 4.69 6.56
CA ILE A 13 -8.48 5.96 6.63
C ILE A 13 -7.54 7.13 6.29
N ASP A 14 -8.07 8.12 5.58
CA ASP A 14 -7.38 9.39 5.39
C ASP A 14 -7.57 10.34 6.59
N ALA A 15 -6.67 11.32 6.70
CA ALA A 15 -6.67 12.26 7.80
C ALA A 15 -7.95 13.10 7.89
N GLN A 16 -8.56 13.45 6.77
CA GLN A 16 -9.74 14.30 6.74
C GLN A 16 -10.95 13.55 7.33
N ASN A 17 -11.17 12.34 6.89
CA ASN A 17 -12.23 11.47 7.40
C ASN A 17 -12.01 11.17 8.90
N LEU A 18 -10.75 10.90 9.29
CA LEU A 18 -10.43 10.65 10.69
C LEU A 18 -10.66 11.89 11.58
N ILE A 19 -10.30 13.08 11.12
CA ILE A 19 -10.58 14.34 11.83
C ILE A 19 -12.09 14.55 11.95
N THR A 20 -12.87 14.27 10.91
CA THR A 20 -14.33 14.37 10.93
C THR A 20 -14.94 13.43 11.97
N LEU A 21 -14.47 12.19 12.03
CA LEU A 21 -14.91 11.22 13.05
C LEU A 21 -14.51 11.64 14.47
N LEU A 22 -13.40 12.37 14.61
CA LEU A 22 -12.92 12.92 15.88
C LEU A 22 -13.51 14.30 16.19
N GLY A 23 -14.54 14.76 15.49
CA GLY A 23 -15.13 16.10 15.62
C GLY A 23 -15.65 16.46 17.02
N GLY A 24 -15.86 15.47 17.90
CA GLY A 24 -16.18 15.70 19.32
C GLY A 24 -14.98 16.01 20.23
N TYR A 25 -13.76 15.96 19.70
CA TYR A 25 -12.53 16.22 20.45
C TYR A 25 -12.00 17.62 20.16
N SER A 26 -11.56 18.34 21.20
CA SER A 26 -11.02 19.71 21.05
C SER A 26 -9.74 19.78 20.22
N LYS A 27 -8.99 18.66 20.16
CA LYS A 27 -7.69 18.58 19.46
C LYS A 27 -7.54 17.27 18.65
N PRO A 28 -8.26 17.13 17.53
CA PRO A 28 -8.26 15.87 16.75
C PRO A 28 -6.88 15.42 16.29
N ARG A 29 -6.00 16.37 15.91
CA ARG A 29 -4.64 16.04 15.45
C ARG A 29 -3.77 15.45 16.55
N GLU A 30 -3.88 15.93 17.78
CA GLU A 30 -3.17 15.34 18.94
C GLU A 30 -3.71 13.92 19.24
N CYS A 31 -5.02 13.70 19.06
CA CYS A 31 -5.62 12.38 19.17
C CYS A 31 -5.01 11.40 18.16
N ILE A 32 -4.84 11.82 16.89
CA ILE A 32 -4.21 11.00 15.86
C ILE A 32 -2.77 10.66 16.23
N LEU A 33 -1.98 11.61 16.68
CA LEU A 33 -0.59 11.36 17.12
C LEU A 33 -0.53 10.37 18.28
N ARG A 34 -1.47 10.45 19.21
CA ARG A 34 -1.58 9.50 20.33
C ARG A 34 -1.98 8.10 19.84
N MET A 35 -2.91 8.00 18.89
CA MET A 35 -3.28 6.72 18.26
C MET A 35 -2.08 6.07 17.55
N ILE A 36 -1.26 6.86 16.87
CA ILE A 36 -0.01 6.35 16.24
C ILE A 36 0.96 5.87 17.32
N LYS A 37 1.17 6.66 18.38
CA LYS A 37 2.05 6.29 19.49
C LYS A 37 1.59 5.01 20.21
N ASN A 38 0.29 4.80 20.32
CA ASN A 38 -0.31 3.60 20.92
C ASN A 38 -0.38 2.42 19.92
N GLU A 39 0.20 2.54 18.75
CA GLU A 39 0.16 1.54 17.68
C GLU A 39 -1.28 1.15 17.26
N GLU A 40 -2.25 2.02 17.47
CA GLU A 40 -3.63 1.85 16.97
C GLU A 40 -3.74 2.20 15.48
N LEU A 41 -2.85 3.09 15.03
CA LEU A 41 -2.72 3.53 13.63
C LEU A 41 -1.27 3.41 13.17
N ILE A 42 -1.06 2.95 11.94
CA ILE A 42 0.23 2.99 11.24
C ILE A 42 0.14 4.05 10.16
N ARG A 43 1.07 4.99 10.15
CA ARG A 43 1.17 5.99 9.09
C ARG A 43 1.80 5.36 7.84
N LEU A 44 1.06 5.27 6.74
CA LEU A 44 1.58 4.83 5.45
C LEU A 44 2.21 5.99 4.67
N LYS A 45 1.56 7.16 4.74
CA LYS A 45 2.08 8.45 4.24
C LYS A 45 1.45 9.60 5.02
N ASN A 46 1.85 10.84 4.72
CA ASN A 46 1.20 12.00 5.30
C ASN A 46 -0.30 12.02 4.96
N GLY A 47 -1.13 11.99 6.02
CA GLY A 47 -2.58 12.02 5.88
C GLY A 47 -3.24 10.70 5.48
N PHE A 48 -2.52 9.56 5.53
CA PHE A 48 -3.10 8.25 5.23
C PHE A 48 -2.61 7.20 6.22
N TYR A 49 -3.55 6.52 6.86
CA TYR A 49 -3.29 5.63 7.99
C TYR A 49 -3.91 4.26 7.79
N LEU A 50 -3.24 3.24 8.27
CA LEU A 50 -3.73 1.88 8.40
C LEU A 50 -4.19 1.65 9.84
N ILE A 51 -5.31 0.98 10.03
CA ILE A 51 -5.90 0.71 11.34
C ILE A 51 -5.40 -0.65 11.83
N THR A 52 -4.66 -0.68 12.94
CA THR A 52 -4.00 -1.90 13.40
C THR A 52 -4.93 -2.88 14.09
N ASP A 53 -6.00 -2.44 14.72
CA ASP A 53 -6.97 -3.31 15.40
C ASP A 53 -7.65 -4.29 14.42
N ASN A 54 -7.87 -3.87 13.17
CA ASN A 54 -8.41 -4.72 12.11
C ASN A 54 -7.40 -5.76 11.60
N ILE A 55 -6.10 -5.54 11.87
CA ILE A 55 -5.01 -6.44 11.51
C ILE A 55 -4.74 -7.44 12.64
N ARG A 56 -4.84 -7.00 13.91
CA ARG A 56 -4.45 -7.78 15.09
C ARG A 56 -5.54 -8.69 15.66
N GLN A 57 -6.82 -8.37 15.49
CA GLN A 57 -7.90 -9.07 16.21
C GLN A 57 -8.43 -10.33 15.51
N GLY A 58 -7.61 -11.05 14.73
CA GLY A 58 -8.02 -12.39 14.31
C GLY A 58 -9.36 -12.47 13.54
N SER A 59 -9.99 -11.34 13.18
CA SER A 59 -10.81 -11.35 12.00
C SER A 59 -9.84 -11.73 10.90
N ASN A 60 -10.11 -12.81 10.18
CA ASN A 60 -9.29 -13.35 9.10
C ASN A 60 -8.99 -12.33 7.96
N THR A 61 -8.92 -11.06 8.28
CA THR A 61 -8.73 -9.94 7.37
C THR A 61 -7.34 -9.33 7.56
N ILE A 62 -6.29 -10.16 7.47
CA ILE A 62 -4.94 -9.65 7.26
C ILE A 62 -4.93 -9.11 5.84
N ILE A 63 -4.83 -7.80 5.67
CA ILE A 63 -4.70 -7.20 4.34
C ILE A 63 -3.36 -7.66 3.78
N PRO A 64 -3.34 -8.27 2.59
CA PRO A 64 -2.09 -8.63 1.96
C PRO A 64 -1.20 -7.39 1.82
N TYR A 65 0.07 -7.58 2.06
CA TYR A 65 1.09 -6.53 1.97
C TYR A 65 1.07 -5.85 0.58
N GLU A 66 0.78 -6.64 -0.44
CA GLU A 66 0.63 -6.23 -1.83
C GLU A 66 -0.58 -5.29 -2.01
N GLN A 67 -1.69 -5.57 -1.36
CA GLN A 67 -2.87 -4.71 -1.42
C GLN A 67 -2.58 -3.34 -0.79
N ILE A 68 -1.82 -3.33 0.32
CA ILE A 68 -1.39 -2.08 0.96
C ILE A 68 -0.54 -1.25 0.01
N ALA A 69 0.32 -1.87 -0.81
CA ALA A 69 1.21 -1.15 -1.73
C ALA A 69 0.46 -0.32 -2.78
N ASN A 70 -0.73 -0.73 -3.20
CA ASN A 70 -1.52 0.02 -4.18
C ASN A 70 -2.25 1.25 -3.56
N MET A 71 -2.29 1.38 -2.24
CA MET A 71 -3.09 2.41 -1.56
C MET A 71 -2.37 3.76 -1.38
N PRO A 72 -1.10 3.83 -0.94
CA PRO A 72 -0.48 5.09 -0.57
C PRO A 72 -0.24 6.01 -1.75
N TYR A 73 0.02 5.46 -2.93
CA TYR A 73 0.40 6.25 -4.10
C TYR A 73 -0.15 5.62 -5.38
N GLY A 74 -1.19 6.23 -5.92
CA GLY A 74 -1.87 5.75 -7.12
C GLY A 74 -2.03 6.82 -8.19
N PRO A 75 -2.39 6.38 -9.41
CA PRO A 75 -2.54 4.99 -9.78
C PRO A 75 -1.19 4.26 -9.86
N SER A 76 -1.15 3.03 -9.35
CA SER A 76 0.07 2.21 -9.32
C SER A 76 -0.26 0.72 -9.42
N TYR A 77 0.71 -0.06 -9.86
CA TYR A 77 0.67 -1.53 -9.84
C TYR A 77 2.03 -2.08 -9.40
N ILE A 78 2.02 -3.23 -8.73
CA ILE A 78 3.24 -3.91 -8.29
C ILE A 78 3.97 -4.46 -9.50
N SER A 79 5.28 -4.27 -9.56
CA SER A 79 6.12 -4.70 -10.69
C SER A 79 7.58 -4.84 -10.27
N LEU A 80 8.46 -4.94 -11.25
CA LEU A 80 9.91 -4.99 -11.06
C LEU A 80 10.33 -6.20 -10.21
N GLU A 81 11.34 -6.01 -9.36
CA GLU A 81 11.97 -7.07 -8.59
C GLU A 81 10.97 -7.80 -7.67
N TRP A 82 10.00 -7.09 -7.06
CA TRP A 82 8.98 -7.73 -6.21
C TRP A 82 8.11 -8.70 -7.01
N ALA A 83 7.59 -8.26 -8.16
CA ALA A 83 6.75 -9.11 -9.00
C ALA A 83 7.54 -10.30 -9.56
N LEU A 84 8.79 -10.10 -9.98
CA LEU A 84 9.66 -11.18 -10.46
C LEU A 84 9.94 -12.22 -9.37
N SER A 85 10.18 -11.77 -8.13
CA SER A 85 10.34 -12.66 -6.97
C SER A 85 9.05 -13.40 -6.65
N PHE A 86 7.90 -12.73 -6.70
CA PHE A 86 6.59 -13.33 -6.49
C PHE A 86 6.30 -14.46 -7.48
N TYR A 87 6.67 -14.30 -8.75
CA TYR A 87 6.55 -15.33 -9.78
C TYR A 87 7.67 -16.37 -9.77
N GLY A 88 8.65 -16.27 -8.85
CA GLY A 88 9.77 -17.17 -8.77
C GLY A 88 10.77 -17.05 -9.94
N MET A 89 10.77 -15.92 -10.65
CA MET A 89 11.68 -15.66 -11.78
C MET A 89 13.08 -15.25 -11.33
N ILE A 90 13.21 -14.74 -10.11
CA ILE A 90 14.48 -14.42 -9.46
C ILE A 90 14.55 -15.11 -8.10
N PRO A 91 15.72 -15.61 -7.69
CA PRO A 91 15.89 -16.31 -6.42
C PRO A 91 15.98 -15.36 -5.20
N GLU A 92 16.23 -14.07 -5.45
CA GLU A 92 16.41 -13.07 -4.42
C GLU A 92 15.11 -12.81 -3.67
N ARG A 93 15.20 -12.77 -2.34
CA ARG A 93 14.11 -12.33 -1.48
C ARG A 93 14.08 -10.80 -1.44
N ILE A 94 13.00 -10.23 -1.95
CA ILE A 94 12.80 -8.78 -1.99
C ILE A 94 12.01 -8.33 -0.77
N TYR A 95 12.52 -7.35 -0.04
CA TYR A 95 11.89 -6.84 1.18
C TYR A 95 11.03 -5.60 0.95
N SER A 96 11.38 -4.79 -0.06
CA SER A 96 10.62 -3.59 -0.42
C SER A 96 9.66 -3.89 -1.56
N ILE A 97 8.39 -3.53 -1.42
CA ILE A 97 7.46 -3.65 -2.55
C ILE A 97 7.76 -2.57 -3.57
N THR A 98 8.13 -3.01 -4.77
CA THR A 98 8.38 -2.15 -5.92
C THR A 98 7.14 -2.06 -6.81
N SER A 99 6.81 -0.86 -7.23
CA SER A 99 5.62 -0.56 -8.04
C SER A 99 5.93 0.44 -9.14
N MET A 100 5.16 0.38 -10.22
CA MET A 100 5.15 1.40 -11.27
C MET A 100 3.95 2.33 -11.09
N THR A 101 4.12 3.60 -11.40
CA THR A 101 3.08 4.64 -11.21
C THR A 101 3.09 5.65 -12.35
N LEU A 102 1.93 6.28 -12.61
CA LEU A 102 1.84 7.45 -13.49
C LEU A 102 2.38 8.73 -12.82
N GLY A 103 2.59 8.70 -11.51
CA GLY A 103 3.16 9.80 -10.75
C GLY A 103 4.69 9.88 -10.84
N ARG A 104 5.27 10.70 -10.00
CA ARG A 104 6.74 10.82 -9.86
C ARG A 104 7.30 9.65 -9.06
N ASN A 105 8.60 9.41 -9.19
CA ASN A 105 9.31 8.48 -8.31
C ASN A 105 9.08 8.86 -6.84
N LYS A 106 8.73 7.89 -6.01
CA LYS A 106 8.42 8.09 -4.60
C LYS A 106 8.79 6.86 -3.77
N SER A 107 9.16 7.07 -2.53
CA SER A 107 9.33 6.00 -1.57
C SER A 107 8.68 6.35 -0.24
N TYR A 108 8.17 5.33 0.44
CA TYR A 108 7.62 5.43 1.78
C TYR A 108 8.25 4.35 2.65
N GLN A 109 8.88 4.77 3.73
CA GLN A 109 9.34 3.88 4.79
C GLN A 109 8.27 3.85 5.87
N THR A 110 7.79 2.67 6.18
CA THR A 110 6.73 2.48 7.15
C THR A 110 7.11 1.40 8.17
N GLN A 111 6.39 1.32 9.27
CA GLN A 111 6.60 0.29 10.28
C GLN A 111 6.31 -1.14 9.78
N ILE A 112 5.54 -1.26 8.70
CA ILE A 112 5.19 -2.55 8.10
C ILE A 112 6.06 -2.91 6.90
N GLY A 113 6.91 -2.00 6.42
CA GLY A 113 7.87 -2.19 5.33
C GLY A 113 7.97 -0.99 4.39
N ASP A 114 8.80 -1.15 3.38
CA ASP A 114 9.13 -0.11 2.44
C ASP A 114 8.38 -0.29 1.12
N PHE A 115 7.82 0.81 0.62
CA PHE A 115 7.11 0.89 -0.66
C PHE A 115 7.83 1.85 -1.58
N VAL A 116 8.21 1.39 -2.76
CA VAL A 116 8.98 2.17 -3.74
C VAL A 116 8.21 2.22 -5.06
N TYR A 117 8.04 3.43 -5.59
CA TYR A 117 7.29 3.71 -6.81
C TYR A 117 8.18 4.36 -7.84
N TYR A 118 8.18 3.79 -9.05
CA TYR A 118 8.90 4.32 -10.20
C TYR A 118 7.93 4.80 -11.27
N SER A 119 8.26 5.93 -11.87
CA SER A 119 7.44 6.55 -12.91
C SER A 119 7.49 5.76 -14.22
N ILE A 120 6.31 5.58 -14.82
CA ILE A 120 6.16 5.01 -16.16
C ILE A 120 5.26 5.91 -17.01
N SER A 121 5.43 5.87 -18.34
CA SER A 121 4.56 6.62 -19.25
C SER A 121 3.16 6.02 -19.31
N SER A 122 2.16 6.87 -19.59
CA SER A 122 0.76 6.47 -19.75
C SER A 122 0.56 5.38 -20.79
N ASP A 123 1.31 5.44 -21.89
CA ASP A 123 1.20 4.50 -23.01
C ASP A 123 1.61 3.08 -22.63
N CYS A 124 2.49 2.96 -21.64
CA CYS A 124 2.98 1.65 -21.15
C CYS A 124 2.25 1.18 -19.88
N TYR A 125 1.51 2.04 -19.20
CA TYR A 125 0.96 1.77 -17.86
C TYR A 125 -0.01 0.59 -17.83
N SER A 126 -0.96 0.56 -18.74
CA SER A 126 -2.05 -0.43 -18.74
C SER A 126 -1.71 -1.78 -19.40
N ILE A 127 -0.58 -1.85 -20.11
CA ILE A 127 -0.18 -3.05 -20.85
C ILE A 127 0.38 -4.09 -19.86
N GLY A 128 -0.19 -5.30 -19.86
CA GLY A 128 0.31 -6.40 -19.04
C GLY A 128 0.09 -6.23 -17.53
N VAL A 129 -0.88 -5.41 -17.12
CA VAL A 129 -1.30 -5.27 -15.72
C VAL A 129 -2.53 -6.11 -15.48
N THR A 130 -2.54 -6.89 -14.41
CA THR A 130 -3.63 -7.77 -14.03
C THR A 130 -4.09 -7.51 -12.60
N GLN A 131 -5.35 -7.81 -12.33
CA GLN A 131 -5.88 -7.80 -10.98
C GLN A 131 -5.69 -9.18 -10.35
N MET A 132 -4.85 -9.23 -9.32
CA MET A 132 -4.67 -10.42 -8.51
C MET A 132 -5.76 -10.47 -7.45
N LYS A 133 -6.45 -11.61 -7.34
CA LYS A 133 -7.41 -11.88 -6.27
C LYS A 133 -6.74 -12.74 -5.22
N THR A 134 -6.92 -12.38 -3.97
CA THR A 134 -6.48 -13.22 -2.85
C THR A 134 -7.70 -14.00 -2.35
N SER A 135 -7.56 -15.31 -2.15
CA SER A 135 -8.65 -16.21 -1.77
C SER A 135 -9.31 -15.84 -0.43
N ASP A 136 -8.58 -15.17 0.45
CA ASP A 136 -8.98 -14.96 1.84
C ASP A 136 -9.44 -13.53 2.13
N TYR A 137 -9.48 -12.62 1.11
CA TYR A 137 -9.78 -11.21 1.33
C TYR A 137 -10.76 -10.63 0.32
N VAL A 138 -11.62 -9.74 0.84
CA VAL A 138 -12.48 -8.91 0.01
C VAL A 138 -11.62 -7.84 -0.66
N GLY A 139 -11.30 -8.03 -1.92
CA GLY A 139 -10.51 -7.10 -2.72
C GLY A 139 -9.43 -7.81 -3.53
N GLY A 140 -8.67 -7.03 -4.25
CA GLY A 140 -7.53 -7.47 -5.05
C GLY A 140 -6.50 -6.36 -5.13
N PHE A 141 -5.36 -6.65 -5.72
CA PHE A 141 -4.33 -5.67 -5.99
C PHE A 141 -3.89 -5.77 -7.45
N LEU A 142 -3.38 -4.65 -7.96
CA LEU A 142 -2.87 -4.58 -9.32
C LEU A 142 -1.41 -4.99 -9.34
N MET A 143 -1.07 -5.93 -10.23
CA MET A 143 0.29 -6.39 -10.43
C MET A 143 0.58 -6.62 -11.91
N ALA A 144 1.82 -6.40 -12.30
CA ALA A 144 2.32 -6.74 -13.63
C ALA A 144 2.28 -8.26 -13.86
N THR A 145 2.02 -8.69 -15.10
CA THR A 145 2.32 -10.07 -15.51
C THR A 145 3.84 -10.33 -15.47
N PRO A 146 4.31 -11.58 -15.48
CA PRO A 146 5.74 -11.88 -15.46
C PRO A 146 6.53 -11.17 -16.57
N GLU A 147 5.98 -11.15 -17.80
CA GLU A 147 6.58 -10.50 -18.94
C GLU A 147 6.64 -8.99 -18.76
N LYS A 148 5.56 -8.41 -18.24
CA LYS A 148 5.49 -6.98 -17.96
C LYS A 148 6.46 -6.57 -16.87
N ALA A 149 6.57 -7.34 -15.79
CA ALA A 149 7.51 -7.07 -14.71
C ALA A 149 8.96 -7.05 -15.19
N LEU A 150 9.31 -8.00 -16.09
CA LEU A 150 10.62 -8.03 -16.72
C LEU A 150 10.85 -6.84 -17.64
N ALA A 151 9.86 -6.48 -18.48
CA ALA A 151 9.94 -5.32 -19.36
C ALA A 151 10.10 -4.02 -18.56
N ASP A 152 9.38 -3.86 -17.46
CA ASP A 152 9.48 -2.70 -16.57
C ASP A 152 10.86 -2.61 -15.91
N LEU A 153 11.45 -3.75 -15.53
CA LEU A 153 12.80 -3.79 -14.97
C LEU A 153 13.86 -3.34 -15.99
N VAL A 154 13.76 -3.84 -17.21
CA VAL A 154 14.65 -3.41 -18.31
C VAL A 154 14.49 -1.91 -18.59
N PHE A 155 13.26 -1.44 -18.66
CA PHE A 155 12.96 -0.02 -18.88
C PHE A 155 13.54 0.89 -17.78
N LYS A 156 13.38 0.50 -16.50
CA LYS A 156 13.97 1.20 -15.36
C LYS A 156 15.48 1.25 -15.44
N THR A 157 16.11 0.11 -15.78
CA THR A 157 17.59 0.01 -15.89
C THR A 157 18.15 0.84 -17.03
N CYS A 158 17.43 0.91 -18.17
CA CYS A 158 17.86 1.71 -19.32
C CYS A 158 17.68 3.23 -19.12
N LYS A 159 16.80 3.66 -18.19
CA LYS A 159 16.59 5.09 -17.87
C LYS A 159 17.51 5.63 -16.77
N GLY A 160 18.16 4.77 -16.01
CA GLY A 160 19.17 5.15 -15.02
C GLY A 160 20.48 5.39 -15.66
#